data_eab4d888b46b81f984783e5f13e4a541
#
_entry.id   eab4d888b46b81f984783e5f13e4a541
#
_cell.length_a   1.000
_cell.length_b   1.000
_cell.length_c   1.000
_cell.angle_alpha   90.00
_cell.angle_beta   90.00
_cell.angle_gamma   90.00
#
_symmetry.space_group_name_H-M   'P 1'
#
loop_
_entity.id
_entity.type
_entity.pdbx_description
1 polymer ?
#
loop_
_entity_poly.entity_id
_entity_poly.type
_entity_poly.pdbx_seq_one_letter_code
_entity_poly.pdbx_strand_id
1 'polypeptide(L)'
;MEGGASIVQSAVDTFGRIDGVVCVAGILRERMLFNMSEDEWDPVIETHLKGTFTVFRAAAAIFRGQKSGRMIGFTSGAFAASVAQANYSAAKGGIVSLVRSAAAGMQKYGVTANCIAPVAKSRMSGQVPFGLEMGEPEDVAPMVCFLLSDLASEVTGQIYTVNAGRIAVWNQPIEVREMRKDGRWTVDEIAQHFPEVGVEPMPILERLAAMEAAAKAKDKPNS
;
A
#
# COMPACT_ATOMS: atom_id res chain seq x y z
N MET A 1 -16.01 5.82 -12.30
CA MET A 1 -16.66 6.71 -11.30
C MET A 1 -18.02 6.15 -10.90
N GLU A 2 -18.88 5.83 -11.86
CA GLU A 2 -20.23 5.29 -11.60
C GLU A 2 -20.24 4.01 -10.77
N GLY A 3 -19.36 3.04 -11.05
CA GLY A 3 -19.32 1.78 -10.29
C GLY A 3 -19.04 1.95 -8.80
N GLY A 4 -18.11 2.81 -8.40
CA GLY A 4 -17.83 3.09 -6.98
C GLY A 4 -19.03 3.77 -6.29
N ALA A 5 -19.69 4.70 -6.99
CA ALA A 5 -20.89 5.36 -6.48
C ALA A 5 -22.07 4.37 -6.34
N SER A 6 -22.27 3.49 -7.32
CA SER A 6 -23.32 2.45 -7.29
C SER A 6 -23.15 1.48 -6.12
N ILE A 7 -21.91 1.02 -5.84
CA ILE A 7 -21.64 0.13 -4.70
C ILE A 7 -22.04 0.80 -3.38
N VAL A 8 -21.63 2.04 -3.17
CA VAL A 8 -21.93 2.78 -1.95
C VAL A 8 -23.42 3.10 -1.84
N GLN A 9 -24.07 3.49 -2.96
CA GLN A 9 -25.48 3.80 -2.99
C GLN A 9 -26.34 2.57 -2.68
N SER A 10 -25.97 1.37 -3.16
CA SER A 10 -26.67 0.11 -2.82
C SER A 10 -26.72 -0.13 -1.33
N ALA A 11 -25.65 0.16 -0.59
CA ALA A 11 -25.65 0.01 0.87
C ALA A 11 -26.60 1.02 1.53
N VAL A 12 -26.56 2.27 1.09
CA VAL A 12 -27.43 3.33 1.60
C VAL A 12 -28.91 3.04 1.31
N ASP A 13 -29.23 2.60 0.11
CA ASP A 13 -30.60 2.27 -0.29
C ASP A 13 -31.16 1.07 0.52
N THR A 14 -30.29 0.12 0.85
CA THR A 14 -30.69 -1.09 1.58
C THR A 14 -30.80 -0.88 3.09
N PHE A 15 -29.84 -0.14 3.68
CA PHE A 15 -29.67 -0.04 5.13
C PHE A 15 -29.90 1.38 5.69
N GLY A 16 -30.16 2.37 4.84
CA GLY A 16 -30.33 3.77 5.22
C GLY A 16 -29.03 4.51 5.58
N ARG A 17 -27.91 3.79 5.68
CA ARG A 17 -26.59 4.32 6.04
C ARG A 17 -25.47 3.40 5.54
N ILE A 18 -24.23 3.89 5.62
CA ILE A 18 -23.02 3.10 5.42
C ILE A 18 -22.00 3.51 6.49
N ASP A 19 -21.34 2.55 7.16
CA ASP A 19 -20.41 2.81 8.25
C ASP A 19 -18.95 2.53 7.91
N GLY A 20 -18.72 1.67 6.93
CA GLY A 20 -17.39 1.32 6.49
C GLY A 20 -17.31 0.91 5.02
N VAL A 21 -16.14 1.12 4.42
CA VAL A 21 -15.82 0.60 3.10
C VAL A 21 -14.47 -0.10 3.13
N VAL A 22 -14.41 -1.27 2.48
CA VAL A 22 -13.20 -2.08 2.36
C VAL A 22 -12.94 -2.39 0.90
N CYS A 23 -11.81 -1.92 0.36
CA CYS A 23 -11.45 -2.09 -1.05
C CYS A 23 -10.35 -3.16 -1.18
N VAL A 24 -10.76 -4.38 -1.58
CA VAL A 24 -9.88 -5.56 -1.68
C VAL A 24 -9.61 -5.99 -3.12
N ALA A 25 -10.48 -5.62 -4.07
CA ALA A 25 -10.40 -6.04 -5.47
C ALA A 25 -9.02 -5.79 -6.07
N GLY A 26 -8.52 -6.76 -6.84
CA GLY A 26 -7.20 -6.64 -7.42
C GLY A 26 -6.87 -7.70 -8.45
N ILE A 27 -5.91 -7.39 -9.29
CA ILE A 27 -5.34 -8.26 -10.33
C ILE A 27 -3.81 -8.12 -10.34
N LEU A 28 -3.12 -9.10 -10.93
CA LEU A 28 -1.68 -9.03 -11.23
C LEU A 28 -1.44 -9.11 -12.74
N ARG A 29 -0.47 -8.33 -13.21
CA ARG A 29 0.13 -8.40 -14.55
C ARG A 29 1.62 -8.18 -14.37
N GLU A 30 2.36 -9.26 -14.20
CA GLU A 30 3.80 -9.22 -13.90
C GLU A 30 4.61 -9.09 -15.17
N ARG A 31 5.47 -8.08 -15.22
CA ARG A 31 6.40 -7.82 -16.30
C ARG A 31 7.54 -6.95 -15.81
N MET A 32 8.76 -7.23 -16.29
CA MET A 32 9.89 -6.31 -16.07
C MET A 32 9.56 -4.94 -16.68
N LEU A 33 9.90 -3.88 -15.97
CA LEU A 33 9.54 -2.50 -16.34
C LEU A 33 9.84 -2.16 -17.79
N PHE A 34 11.01 -2.57 -18.30
CA PHE A 34 11.46 -2.30 -19.67
C PHE A 34 10.69 -3.06 -20.77
N ASN A 35 9.83 -4.03 -20.40
CA ASN A 35 8.99 -4.82 -21.30
C ASN A 35 7.49 -4.65 -21.00
N MET A 36 7.11 -3.83 -20.00
CA MET A 36 5.72 -3.67 -19.58
C MET A 36 4.93 -2.85 -20.61
N SER A 37 3.82 -3.40 -21.07
CA SER A 37 2.90 -2.72 -21.99
C SER A 37 1.82 -1.91 -21.27
N GLU A 38 1.13 -1.03 -21.99
CA GLU A 38 -0.06 -0.32 -21.49
C GLU A 38 -1.19 -1.29 -21.10
N ASP A 39 -1.37 -2.37 -21.86
CA ASP A 39 -2.35 -3.43 -21.55
C ASP A 39 -2.04 -4.19 -20.25
N GLU A 40 -0.78 -4.18 -19.81
CA GLU A 40 -0.36 -4.73 -18.51
C GLU A 40 -0.40 -3.67 -17.41
N TRP A 41 -0.24 -2.41 -17.75
CA TRP A 41 -0.23 -1.28 -16.81
C TRP A 41 -1.63 -0.81 -16.44
N ASP A 42 -2.42 -0.39 -17.43
CA ASP A 42 -3.70 0.30 -17.21
C ASP A 42 -4.72 -0.51 -16.41
N PRO A 43 -4.96 -1.81 -16.68
CA PRO A 43 -5.94 -2.57 -15.91
C PRO A 43 -5.55 -2.71 -14.42
N VAL A 44 -4.24 -2.74 -14.10
CA VAL A 44 -3.76 -2.82 -12.72
C VAL A 44 -4.01 -1.50 -11.99
N ILE A 45 -3.66 -0.37 -12.61
CA ILE A 45 -3.91 0.96 -12.05
C ILE A 45 -5.42 1.21 -11.90
N GLU A 46 -6.20 0.88 -12.92
CA GLU A 46 -7.65 1.07 -12.90
C GLU A 46 -8.33 0.24 -11.81
N THR A 47 -7.98 -1.04 -11.70
CA THR A 47 -8.61 -1.93 -10.73
C THR A 47 -8.23 -1.55 -9.31
N HIS A 48 -6.95 -1.40 -9.03
CA HIS A 48 -6.46 -1.19 -7.66
C HIS A 48 -6.63 0.26 -7.20
N LEU A 49 -6.00 1.21 -7.89
CA LEU A 49 -5.92 2.59 -7.42
C LEU A 49 -7.19 3.38 -7.75
N LYS A 50 -7.60 3.38 -9.00
CA LYS A 50 -8.81 4.09 -9.43
C LYS A 50 -10.07 3.46 -8.82
N GLY A 51 -10.12 2.13 -8.73
CA GLY A 51 -11.21 1.40 -8.06
C GLY A 51 -11.34 1.82 -6.59
N THR A 52 -10.27 1.80 -5.82
CA THR A 52 -10.26 2.26 -4.42
C THR A 52 -10.66 3.72 -4.31
N PHE A 53 -10.11 4.60 -5.17
CA PHE A 53 -10.45 6.02 -5.19
C PHE A 53 -11.93 6.26 -5.42
N THR A 54 -12.56 5.56 -6.37
CA THR A 54 -13.97 5.78 -6.71
C THR A 54 -14.92 5.43 -5.58
N VAL A 55 -14.64 4.34 -4.85
CA VAL A 55 -15.41 3.92 -3.66
C VAL A 55 -15.17 4.89 -2.50
N PHE A 56 -13.91 5.21 -2.21
CA PHE A 56 -13.56 6.16 -1.14
C PHE A 56 -14.19 7.53 -1.35
N ARG A 57 -14.14 8.06 -2.59
CA ARG A 57 -14.75 9.35 -2.93
C ARG A 57 -16.26 9.35 -2.71
N ALA A 58 -16.96 8.28 -3.08
CA ALA A 58 -18.40 8.16 -2.89
C ALA A 58 -18.76 8.07 -1.40
N ALA A 59 -18.06 7.21 -0.64
CA ALA A 59 -18.26 7.04 0.79
C ALA A 59 -17.90 8.31 1.60
N ALA A 60 -16.83 9.01 1.22
CA ALA A 60 -16.37 10.21 1.92
C ALA A 60 -17.43 11.30 1.99
N ALA A 61 -18.23 11.49 0.94
CA ALA A 61 -19.30 12.47 0.92
C ALA A 61 -20.38 12.14 1.98
N ILE A 62 -20.72 10.86 2.14
CA ILE A 62 -21.71 10.39 3.11
C ILE A 62 -21.12 10.44 4.53
N PHE A 63 -19.94 9.90 4.74
CA PHE A 63 -19.25 9.90 6.03
C PHE A 63 -19.06 11.32 6.60
N ARG A 64 -18.75 12.29 5.74
CA ARG A 64 -18.68 13.69 6.15
C ARG A 64 -20.00 14.19 6.72
N GLY A 65 -21.13 13.80 6.14
CA GLY A 65 -22.46 14.13 6.63
C GLY A 65 -22.81 13.39 7.93
N GLN A 66 -22.50 12.09 7.99
CA GLN A 66 -22.72 11.24 9.16
C GLN A 66 -21.84 11.60 10.37
N LYS A 67 -20.70 12.30 10.15
CA LYS A 67 -19.66 12.56 11.15
C LYS A 67 -19.05 11.26 11.71
N SER A 68 -19.05 10.20 10.92
CA SER A 68 -18.52 8.88 11.24
C SER A 68 -18.28 8.10 9.96
N GLY A 69 -17.26 7.24 9.94
CA GLY A 69 -16.98 6.32 8.84
C GLY A 69 -15.61 5.66 8.97
N ARG A 70 -15.45 4.52 8.32
CA ARG A 70 -14.21 3.74 8.31
C ARG A 70 -13.84 3.40 6.87
N MET A 71 -12.61 3.73 6.46
CA MET A 71 -12.08 3.47 5.12
C MET A 71 -10.89 2.53 5.21
N ILE A 72 -10.95 1.39 4.55
CA ILE A 72 -9.85 0.42 4.53
C ILE A 72 -9.43 0.14 3.10
N GLY A 73 -8.19 0.53 2.76
CA GLY A 73 -7.53 0.19 1.51
C GLY A 73 -6.63 -1.04 1.67
N PHE A 74 -6.65 -1.93 0.68
CA PHE A 74 -5.74 -3.07 0.64
C PHE A 74 -4.51 -2.73 -0.21
N THR A 75 -3.38 -2.56 0.45
CA THR A 75 -2.06 -2.40 -0.16
C THR A 75 -1.32 -3.74 -0.22
N SER A 76 -0.02 -3.74 -0.30
CA SER A 76 0.87 -4.90 -0.31
C SER A 76 2.26 -4.42 0.09
N GLY A 77 3.10 -5.27 0.64
CA GLY A 77 4.52 -4.96 0.82
C GLY A 77 5.24 -4.52 -0.46
N ALA A 78 4.67 -4.84 -1.63
CA ALA A 78 5.15 -4.37 -2.93
C ALA A 78 5.11 -2.84 -3.09
N PHE A 79 4.36 -2.10 -2.26
CA PHE A 79 4.36 -0.63 -2.29
C PHE A 79 5.73 -0.03 -1.96
N ALA A 80 6.53 -0.75 -1.18
CA ALA A 80 7.88 -0.33 -0.84
C ALA A 80 8.89 -0.68 -1.96
N ALA A 81 8.77 -1.84 -2.58
CA ALA A 81 9.45 -2.26 -3.80
C ALA A 81 9.07 -3.70 -4.18
N SER A 82 9.04 -4.00 -5.48
CA SER A 82 8.90 -5.35 -6.00
C SER A 82 9.52 -5.47 -7.39
N VAL A 83 10.08 -6.62 -7.71
CA VAL A 83 10.64 -6.92 -9.04
C VAL A 83 9.53 -7.38 -9.97
N ALA A 84 9.56 -6.96 -11.23
CA ALA A 84 8.59 -7.29 -12.28
C ALA A 84 7.12 -6.88 -11.99
N GLN A 85 6.89 -5.98 -11.05
CA GLN A 85 5.56 -5.53 -10.60
C GLN A 85 5.48 -4.00 -10.51
N ALA A 86 6.07 -3.25 -11.45
CA ALA A 86 6.10 -1.79 -11.39
C ALA A 86 4.69 -1.18 -11.36
N ASN A 87 3.75 -1.69 -12.17
CA ASN A 87 2.34 -1.32 -12.19
C ASN A 87 1.65 -1.58 -10.83
N TYR A 88 1.87 -2.77 -10.27
CA TYR A 88 1.29 -3.17 -9.00
C TYR A 88 1.88 -2.37 -7.83
N SER A 89 3.20 -2.18 -7.80
CA SER A 89 3.87 -1.35 -6.81
C SER A 89 3.39 0.10 -6.85
N ALA A 90 3.25 0.67 -8.05
CA ALA A 90 2.70 2.01 -8.24
C ALA A 90 1.26 2.12 -7.73
N ALA A 91 0.40 1.15 -8.09
CA ALA A 91 -0.99 1.13 -7.64
C ALA A 91 -1.09 1.00 -6.12
N LYS A 92 -0.33 0.08 -5.51
CA LYS A 92 -0.34 -0.17 -4.06
C LYS A 92 0.31 0.97 -3.26
N GLY A 93 1.33 1.63 -3.80
CA GLY A 93 1.89 2.88 -3.26
C GLY A 93 0.90 4.04 -3.37
N GLY A 94 0.21 4.15 -4.50
CA GLY A 94 -0.86 5.13 -4.69
C GLY A 94 -2.00 4.97 -3.68
N ILE A 95 -2.41 3.73 -3.35
CA ILE A 95 -3.40 3.45 -2.30
C ILE A 95 -2.91 3.93 -0.93
N VAL A 96 -1.63 3.68 -0.58
CA VAL A 96 -1.05 4.16 0.68
C VAL A 96 -1.14 5.69 0.79
N SER A 97 -0.77 6.40 -0.28
CA SER A 97 -0.83 7.87 -0.31
C SER A 97 -2.27 8.38 -0.30
N LEU A 98 -3.19 7.73 -1.02
CA LEU A 98 -4.62 8.04 -1.00
C LEU A 98 -5.21 7.90 0.40
N VAL A 99 -4.91 6.82 1.10
CA VAL A 99 -5.37 6.56 2.48
C VAL A 99 -4.83 7.60 3.45
N ARG A 100 -3.53 7.94 3.37
CA ARG A 100 -2.95 9.01 4.21
C ARG A 100 -3.60 10.36 3.97
N SER A 101 -3.85 10.71 2.71
CA SER A 101 -4.57 11.93 2.34
C SER A 101 -6.02 11.93 2.84
N ALA A 102 -6.72 10.80 2.72
CA ALA A 102 -8.07 10.64 3.25
C ALA A 102 -8.08 10.76 4.78
N ALA A 103 -7.14 10.12 5.48
CA ALA A 103 -6.99 10.22 6.93
C ALA A 103 -6.83 11.68 7.39
N ALA A 104 -5.90 12.41 6.80
CA ALA A 104 -5.65 13.82 7.12
C ALA A 104 -6.87 14.72 6.83
N GLY A 105 -7.53 14.51 5.68
CA GLY A 105 -8.66 15.33 5.25
C GLY A 105 -9.98 15.04 5.97
N MET A 106 -10.15 13.80 6.46
CA MET A 106 -11.43 13.33 6.98
C MET A 106 -11.49 13.19 8.51
N GLN A 107 -10.34 13.22 9.20
CA GLN A 107 -10.27 13.07 10.67
C GLN A 107 -11.20 14.02 11.42
N LYS A 108 -11.26 15.28 11.02
CA LYS A 108 -12.15 16.29 11.63
C LYS A 108 -13.65 15.98 11.54
N TYR A 109 -14.00 14.97 10.76
CA TYR A 109 -15.37 14.47 10.62
C TYR A 109 -15.58 13.11 11.34
N GLY A 110 -14.66 12.68 12.18
CA GLY A 110 -14.74 11.40 12.88
C GLY A 110 -14.54 10.19 11.96
N VAL A 111 -13.90 10.38 10.80
CA VAL A 111 -13.65 9.32 9.80
C VAL A 111 -12.21 8.87 9.88
N THR A 112 -11.97 7.58 9.95
CA THR A 112 -10.63 6.99 9.89
C THR A 112 -10.38 6.35 8.53
N ALA A 113 -9.11 6.35 8.09
CA ALA A 113 -8.68 5.68 6.88
C ALA A 113 -7.35 4.96 7.12
N ASN A 114 -7.29 3.65 6.85
CA ASN A 114 -6.12 2.82 7.09
C ASN A 114 -5.86 1.85 5.94
N CYS A 115 -4.65 1.30 5.87
CA CYS A 115 -4.26 0.26 4.92
C CYS A 115 -3.98 -1.07 5.60
N ILE A 116 -4.35 -2.15 4.94
CA ILE A 116 -3.88 -3.51 5.22
C ILE A 116 -2.95 -3.97 4.08
N ALA A 117 -1.78 -4.49 4.43
CA ALA A 117 -0.84 -5.19 3.56
C ALA A 117 -0.85 -6.68 3.92
N PRO A 118 -1.78 -7.48 3.38
CA PRO A 118 -1.92 -8.88 3.76
C PRO A 118 -0.78 -9.72 3.18
N VAL A 119 -0.39 -10.74 3.93
CA VAL A 119 0.48 -11.83 3.49
C VAL A 119 -0.28 -13.14 3.74
N ALA A 120 -1.09 -13.56 2.78
CA ALA A 120 -1.95 -14.71 2.90
C ALA A 120 -1.96 -15.52 1.59
N LYS A 121 -2.21 -16.80 1.70
CA LYS A 121 -2.36 -17.68 0.53
C LYS A 121 -3.61 -17.28 -0.24
N SER A 122 -3.44 -17.07 -1.53
CA SER A 122 -4.54 -16.73 -2.43
C SER A 122 -4.24 -17.24 -3.84
N ARG A 123 -5.21 -17.16 -4.73
CA ARG A 123 -4.98 -17.48 -6.15
C ARG A 123 -3.90 -16.59 -6.79
N MET A 124 -3.69 -15.38 -6.25
CA MET A 124 -2.68 -14.43 -6.74
C MET A 124 -1.28 -14.69 -6.14
N SER A 125 -1.19 -15.38 -5.00
CA SER A 125 0.07 -15.63 -4.29
C SER A 125 0.75 -16.97 -4.64
N GLY A 126 0.21 -17.72 -5.60
CA GLY A 126 0.68 -19.08 -5.95
C GLY A 126 2.13 -19.19 -6.46
N GLN A 127 2.80 -18.08 -6.69
CA GLN A 127 4.21 -18.02 -7.14
C GLN A 127 5.01 -16.95 -6.40
N VAL A 128 4.75 -16.76 -5.11
CA VAL A 128 5.55 -15.79 -4.32
C VAL A 128 6.97 -16.35 -4.16
N PRO A 129 8.00 -15.70 -4.75
CA PRO A 129 9.37 -16.06 -4.50
C PRO A 129 9.68 -15.86 -3.02
N PHE A 130 10.67 -16.63 -2.50
CA PHE A 130 11.27 -16.45 -1.17
C PHE A 130 10.80 -17.33 -0.02
N GLY A 131 9.95 -18.37 -0.27
CA GLY A 131 9.59 -19.33 0.80
C GLY A 131 8.97 -18.65 2.04
N LEU A 132 8.29 -17.52 1.84
CA LEU A 132 7.58 -16.83 2.93
C LEU A 132 6.46 -17.73 3.43
N GLU A 133 6.48 -18.05 4.72
CA GLU A 133 5.32 -18.62 5.37
C GLU A 133 4.17 -17.61 5.28
N MET A 134 3.12 -17.99 4.56
CA MET A 134 1.92 -17.17 4.38
C MET A 134 0.81 -17.74 5.23
N GLY A 135 0.10 -16.86 5.95
CA GLY A 135 -1.12 -17.19 6.64
C GLY A 135 -2.28 -17.53 5.69
N GLU A 136 -3.43 -17.85 6.24
CA GLU A 136 -4.65 -18.05 5.49
C GLU A 136 -5.39 -16.71 5.33
N PRO A 137 -6.29 -16.54 4.34
CA PRO A 137 -7.07 -15.32 4.16
C PRO A 137 -7.86 -14.91 5.40
N GLU A 138 -8.33 -15.88 6.16
CA GLU A 138 -9.08 -15.72 7.40
C GLU A 138 -8.29 -15.02 8.50
N ASP A 139 -6.97 -15.14 8.50
CA ASP A 139 -6.08 -14.48 9.47
C ASP A 139 -6.08 -12.95 9.32
N VAL A 140 -6.47 -12.45 8.15
CA VAL A 140 -6.52 -11.02 7.86
C VAL A 140 -7.79 -10.37 8.40
N ALA A 141 -8.89 -11.09 8.42
CA ALA A 141 -10.22 -10.58 8.76
C ALA A 141 -10.31 -9.92 10.15
N PRO A 142 -9.72 -10.47 11.23
CA PRO A 142 -9.78 -9.86 12.56
C PRO A 142 -9.25 -8.42 12.60
N MET A 143 -8.13 -8.14 11.90
CA MET A 143 -7.57 -6.78 11.85
C MET A 143 -8.46 -5.83 11.05
N VAL A 144 -9.10 -6.29 9.99
CA VAL A 144 -10.10 -5.50 9.25
C VAL A 144 -11.29 -5.17 10.13
N CYS A 145 -11.86 -6.17 10.83
CA CYS A 145 -12.97 -5.98 11.77
C CYS A 145 -12.60 -5.00 12.91
N PHE A 146 -11.40 -5.11 13.47
CA PHE A 146 -10.91 -4.18 14.48
C PHE A 146 -10.89 -2.75 13.94
N LEU A 147 -10.30 -2.51 12.75
CA LEU A 147 -10.23 -1.19 12.15
C LEU A 147 -11.60 -0.62 11.73
N LEU A 148 -12.61 -1.46 11.51
CA LEU A 148 -13.98 -1.05 11.24
C LEU A 148 -14.77 -0.71 12.52
N SER A 149 -14.31 -1.18 13.67
CA SER A 149 -15.01 -1.00 14.95
C SER A 149 -14.69 0.35 15.62
N ASP A 150 -15.47 0.69 16.65
CA ASP A 150 -15.23 1.89 17.48
C ASP A 150 -13.99 1.75 18.35
N LEU A 151 -13.48 0.53 18.57
CA LEU A 151 -12.20 0.30 19.27
C LEU A 151 -11.01 0.91 18.56
N ALA A 152 -11.12 1.18 17.25
CA ALA A 152 -10.08 1.80 16.43
C ALA A 152 -10.42 3.25 16.02
N SER A 153 -11.28 3.95 16.76
CA SER A 153 -11.72 5.33 16.45
C SER A 153 -10.57 6.33 16.34
N GLU A 154 -9.46 6.10 17.06
CA GLU A 154 -8.26 6.94 17.04
C GLU A 154 -7.17 6.43 16.09
N VAL A 155 -7.41 5.29 15.40
CA VAL A 155 -6.44 4.68 14.49
C VAL A 155 -6.70 5.17 13.07
N THR A 156 -5.86 6.07 12.57
CA THR A 156 -5.99 6.61 11.21
C THR A 156 -4.63 6.84 10.54
N GLY A 157 -4.58 6.77 9.22
CA GLY A 157 -3.36 6.99 8.42
C GLY A 157 -2.34 5.85 8.51
N GLN A 158 -2.68 4.72 9.12
CA GLN A 158 -1.75 3.64 9.38
C GLN A 158 -1.75 2.58 8.28
N ILE A 159 -0.62 1.86 8.17
CA ILE A 159 -0.46 0.71 7.28
C ILE A 159 -0.02 -0.47 8.14
N TYR A 160 -0.78 -1.55 8.09
CA TYR A 160 -0.48 -2.77 8.85
C TYR A 160 -0.20 -3.95 7.93
N THR A 161 0.92 -4.63 8.12
CA THR A 161 1.12 -5.97 7.58
C THR A 161 0.42 -6.97 8.49
N VAL A 162 -0.34 -7.89 7.90
CA VAL A 162 -0.98 -9.01 8.59
C VAL A 162 -0.54 -10.31 7.91
N ASN A 163 0.07 -11.21 8.68
CA ASN A 163 0.53 -12.52 8.23
C ASN A 163 0.37 -13.55 9.35
N ALA A 164 -0.62 -14.40 9.24
CA ALA A 164 -0.98 -15.35 10.30
C ALA A 164 -1.07 -14.63 11.67
N GLY A 165 -0.39 -15.10 12.69
CA GLY A 165 -0.34 -14.49 14.02
C GLY A 165 0.49 -13.21 14.14
N ARG A 166 1.07 -12.68 13.03
CA ARG A 166 1.92 -11.49 13.04
C ARG A 166 1.19 -10.27 12.52
N ILE A 167 1.11 -9.21 13.31
CA ILE A 167 0.68 -7.87 12.90
C ILE A 167 1.87 -6.91 13.10
N ALA A 168 2.18 -6.11 12.07
CA ALA A 168 3.24 -5.12 12.14
C ALA A 168 2.79 -3.82 11.50
N VAL A 169 3.18 -2.69 12.09
CA VAL A 169 2.94 -1.35 11.55
C VAL A 169 4.13 -0.89 10.71
N TRP A 170 3.86 -0.18 9.60
CA TRP A 170 4.87 0.50 8.80
C TRP A 170 5.14 1.90 9.35
N ASN A 171 6.39 2.36 9.21
CA ASN A 171 6.76 3.72 9.57
C ASN A 171 6.04 4.76 8.69
N GLN A 172 5.90 5.96 9.21
CA GLN A 172 5.45 7.12 8.44
C GLN A 172 6.65 7.76 7.71
N PRO A 173 6.47 8.21 6.44
CA PRO A 173 7.54 8.90 5.73
C PRO A 173 7.79 10.26 6.36
N ILE A 174 9.04 10.50 6.72
CA ILE A 174 9.56 11.79 7.20
C ILE A 174 10.89 12.06 6.51
N GLU A 175 11.25 13.33 6.36
CA GLU A 175 12.60 13.71 5.99
C GLU A 175 13.54 13.41 7.16
N VAL A 176 14.59 12.63 6.91
CA VAL A 176 15.50 12.16 7.97
C VAL A 176 16.79 12.96 8.04
N ARG A 177 17.18 13.64 6.94
CA ARG A 177 18.34 14.50 6.84
C ARG A 177 18.10 15.64 5.86
N GLU A 178 18.77 16.74 6.04
CA GLU A 178 18.71 17.89 5.15
C GLU A 178 20.10 18.54 5.03
N MET A 179 20.34 19.24 3.95
CA MET A 179 21.44 20.22 3.79
C MET A 179 20.83 21.57 3.38
N ARG A 180 21.35 22.66 3.91
CA ARG A 180 20.84 24.03 3.66
C ARG A 180 21.95 25.01 3.30
N LYS A 181 21.64 25.96 2.45
CA LYS A 181 22.43 27.16 2.19
C LYS A 181 21.53 28.31 1.78
N ASP A 182 22.06 29.52 1.81
CA ASP A 182 21.41 30.68 1.20
C ASP A 182 21.56 30.63 -0.33
N GLY A 183 20.47 30.92 -1.04
CA GLY A 183 20.44 30.95 -2.51
C GLY A 183 20.29 29.57 -3.15
N ARG A 184 20.71 29.48 -4.41
CA ARG A 184 20.53 28.26 -5.22
C ARG A 184 21.79 27.39 -5.16
N TRP A 185 21.57 26.10 -5.12
CA TRP A 185 22.64 25.10 -5.24
C TRP A 185 23.13 25.01 -6.68
N THR A 186 24.44 24.91 -6.87
CA THR A 186 25.05 24.43 -8.10
C THR A 186 25.30 22.92 -8.03
N VAL A 187 25.54 22.28 -9.18
CA VAL A 187 25.82 20.84 -9.23
C VAL A 187 27.06 20.47 -8.42
N ASP A 188 28.11 21.29 -8.52
CA ASP A 188 29.37 21.04 -7.81
C ASP A 188 29.19 21.17 -6.29
N GLU A 189 28.45 22.16 -5.83
CA GLU A 189 28.14 22.32 -4.42
C GLU A 189 27.32 21.15 -3.90
N ILE A 190 26.29 20.69 -4.66
CA ILE A 190 25.52 19.49 -4.29
C ILE A 190 26.46 18.29 -4.18
N ALA A 191 27.34 18.07 -5.15
CA ALA A 191 28.28 16.94 -5.12
C ALA A 191 29.20 16.98 -3.89
N GLN A 192 29.66 18.18 -3.51
CA GLN A 192 30.53 18.38 -2.35
C GLN A 192 29.80 18.10 -1.02
N HIS A 193 28.53 18.56 -0.88
CA HIS A 193 27.76 18.49 0.35
C HIS A 193 26.83 17.24 0.41
N PHE A 194 26.71 16.49 -0.67
CA PHE A 194 25.83 15.31 -0.73
C PHE A 194 26.01 14.31 0.43
N PRO A 195 27.22 14.08 0.98
CA PRO A 195 27.39 13.21 2.16
C PRO A 195 26.56 13.62 3.39
N GLU A 196 26.17 14.89 3.52
CA GLU A 196 25.34 15.39 4.62
C GLU A 196 23.90 14.83 4.55
N VAL A 197 23.36 14.71 3.34
CA VAL A 197 22.05 14.10 3.07
C VAL A 197 22.18 12.59 2.86
N GLY A 198 23.12 12.17 2.04
CA GLY A 198 23.42 10.77 1.74
C GLY A 198 22.24 10.03 1.10
N VAL A 199 22.18 8.74 1.36
CA VAL A 199 21.13 7.84 0.87
C VAL A 199 20.51 7.06 2.03
N GLU A 200 19.22 6.73 1.92
CA GLU A 200 18.58 5.77 2.81
C GLU A 200 18.68 4.36 2.23
N PRO A 201 18.93 3.36 3.07
CA PRO A 201 18.96 1.96 2.64
C PRO A 201 17.63 1.55 2.00
N MET A 202 17.71 0.80 0.91
CA MET A 202 16.56 0.20 0.26
C MET A 202 16.54 -1.30 0.54
N PRO A 203 15.73 -1.78 1.51
CA PRO A 203 15.83 -3.16 2.02
C PRO A 203 15.67 -4.26 0.97
N ILE A 204 14.95 -3.98 -0.12
CA ILE A 204 14.81 -4.94 -1.22
C ILE A 204 16.15 -5.17 -1.94
N LEU A 205 16.98 -4.14 -2.12
CA LEU A 205 18.28 -4.28 -2.79
C LEU A 205 19.24 -5.13 -1.97
N GLU A 206 19.22 -4.98 -0.64
CA GLU A 206 20.03 -5.79 0.27
C GLU A 206 19.61 -7.28 0.21
N ARG A 207 18.30 -7.54 0.16
CA ARG A 207 17.77 -8.90 0.01
C ARG A 207 18.16 -9.52 -1.33
N LEU A 208 18.03 -8.77 -2.42
CA LEU A 208 18.41 -9.24 -3.76
C LEU A 208 19.91 -9.56 -3.83
N ALA A 209 20.76 -8.69 -3.31
CA ALA A 209 22.20 -8.93 -3.23
C ALA A 209 22.55 -10.18 -2.42
N ALA A 210 21.90 -10.38 -1.27
CA ALA A 210 22.10 -11.58 -0.46
C ALA A 210 21.67 -12.87 -1.18
N MET A 211 20.59 -12.81 -1.95
CA MET A 211 20.12 -13.95 -2.74
C MET A 211 21.03 -14.29 -3.90
N GLU A 212 21.52 -13.27 -4.63
CA GLU A 212 22.50 -13.49 -5.69
C GLU A 212 23.80 -14.10 -5.16
N ALA A 213 24.25 -13.64 -3.98
CA ALA A 213 25.41 -14.20 -3.32
C ALA A 213 25.20 -15.68 -2.93
N ALA A 214 24.02 -16.01 -2.40
CA ALA A 214 23.67 -17.38 -2.05
C ALA A 214 23.54 -18.31 -3.27
N ALA A 215 22.99 -17.81 -4.38
CA ALA A 215 22.90 -18.55 -5.63
C ALA A 215 24.32 -18.88 -6.18
N LYS A 216 25.20 -17.86 -6.25
CA LYS A 216 26.59 -18.03 -6.69
C LYS A 216 27.39 -18.99 -5.81
N ALA A 217 27.07 -19.07 -4.52
CA ALA A 217 27.73 -20.01 -3.58
C ALA A 217 27.32 -21.47 -3.84
N LYS A 218 26.09 -21.73 -4.29
CA LYS A 218 25.57 -23.06 -4.63
C LYS A 218 26.09 -23.58 -5.97
N ASP A 219 26.41 -22.68 -6.90
CA ASP A 219 26.94 -23.06 -8.24
C ASP A 219 28.45 -23.27 -8.28
N LYS A 220 29.16 -23.14 -7.15
CA LYS A 220 30.57 -23.53 -7.08
C LYS A 220 30.66 -25.06 -7.04
N PRO A 221 31.31 -25.73 -8.03
CA PRO A 221 31.52 -27.16 -7.97
C PRO A 221 32.35 -27.51 -6.74
N ASN A 222 31.89 -28.53 -6.01
CA ASN A 222 32.68 -29.14 -4.94
C ASN A 222 34.02 -29.61 -5.54
N SER A 223 35.07 -28.85 -5.31
CA SER A 223 36.45 -29.23 -5.66
C SER A 223 37.02 -30.19 -4.65
#